data_b57cee2ee2209ca928bef13309cd57f1
#
_entry.id   b57cee2ee2209ca928bef13309cd57f1
#
_cell.length_a   1.000
_cell.length_b   1.000
_cell.length_c   1.000
_cell.angle_alpha   90.00
_cell.angle_beta   90.00
_cell.angle_gamma   90.00
#
_symmetry.space_group_name_H-M   'P 1'
#
loop_
_entity.id
_entity.type
_entity.pdbx_description
1 polymer ?
#
loop_
_entity_poly.entity_id
_entity_poly.type
_entity_poly.pdbx_seq_one_letter_code
_entity_poly.pdbx_strand_id
1 'polypeptide(L)'
;MQTLLQSKFTGIIQVSPADDAELLVLQDAVLAQYSDQQPNPKLHITLLHQSFPKKVTNADGLRGDKALKALFKNGGHMGIPTPNLQLGDVKMGFDLIKDRRSSYVVIENSVACLELRDAILQAAGIDPADVDAILTEEERTRVFHISLTNLEGNGGASIAYPQAGDTNVVIR
;
A
#
# COMPACT_ATOMS: atom_id res chain seq x y z
N MET A 1 -14.75 -0.25 -2.87
CA MET A 1 -13.75 -0.31 -3.98
C MET A 1 -13.24 -1.75 -4.12
N GLN A 2 -13.44 -2.33 -5.28
CA GLN A 2 -12.84 -3.63 -5.62
C GLN A 2 -11.36 -3.47 -5.93
N THR A 3 -10.57 -4.49 -5.60
CA THR A 3 -9.12 -4.47 -5.78
C THR A 3 -8.63 -5.61 -6.65
N LEU A 4 -7.47 -5.41 -7.27
CA LEU A 4 -6.74 -6.41 -8.04
C LEU A 4 -5.37 -6.62 -7.40
N LEU A 5 -4.99 -7.88 -7.21
CA LEU A 5 -3.65 -8.22 -6.78
C LEU A 5 -2.65 -7.95 -7.92
N GLN A 6 -1.47 -7.51 -7.57
CA GLN A 6 -0.37 -7.31 -8.51
C GLN A 6 -0.10 -8.57 -9.35
N SER A 7 0.27 -8.40 -10.61
CA SER A 7 0.60 -9.53 -11.51
C SER A 7 2.03 -10.05 -11.33
N LYS A 8 2.92 -9.20 -10.81
CA LYS A 8 4.34 -9.52 -10.59
C LYS A 8 4.77 -9.02 -9.21
N PHE A 9 5.63 -9.77 -8.55
CA PHE A 9 6.30 -9.28 -7.35
C PHE A 9 7.51 -8.43 -7.73
N THR A 10 7.47 -7.14 -7.36
CA THR A 10 8.52 -6.15 -7.64
C THR A 10 9.26 -5.69 -6.39
N GLY A 11 9.14 -6.44 -5.30
CA GLY A 11 9.77 -6.16 -4.01
C GLY A 11 8.77 -5.78 -2.91
N ILE A 12 7.61 -5.27 -3.27
CA ILE A 12 6.52 -4.93 -2.33
C ILE A 12 5.30 -5.81 -2.56
N ILE A 13 4.52 -6.06 -1.52
CA ILE A 13 3.19 -6.64 -1.65
C ILE A 13 2.19 -5.49 -1.75
N GLN A 14 1.43 -5.45 -2.84
CA GLN A 14 0.49 -4.36 -3.10
C GLN A 14 -0.75 -4.85 -3.86
N VAL A 15 -1.82 -4.06 -3.75
CA VAL A 15 -3.03 -4.19 -4.55
C VAL A 15 -3.35 -2.85 -5.22
N SER A 16 -4.03 -2.92 -6.35
CA SER A 16 -4.52 -1.75 -7.07
C SER A 16 -6.05 -1.75 -7.10
N PRO A 17 -6.70 -0.59 -7.23
CA PRO A 17 -8.13 -0.56 -7.51
C PRO A 17 -8.43 -1.28 -8.83
N ALA A 18 -9.56 -1.97 -8.89
CA ALA A 18 -10.04 -2.58 -10.13
C ALA A 18 -10.57 -1.52 -11.11
N ASP A 19 -11.04 -0.39 -10.56
CA ASP A 19 -11.51 0.78 -11.29
C ASP A 19 -11.03 2.04 -10.57
N ASP A 20 -10.34 2.92 -11.27
CA ASP A 20 -9.75 4.14 -10.73
C ASP A 20 -10.72 5.34 -10.69
N ALA A 21 -11.92 5.22 -11.27
CA ALA A 21 -12.80 6.37 -11.51
C ALA A 21 -13.10 7.18 -10.24
N GLU A 22 -13.42 6.52 -9.13
CA GLU A 22 -13.68 7.19 -7.85
C GLU A 22 -12.42 7.90 -7.31
N LEU A 23 -11.26 7.24 -7.40
CA LEU A 23 -10.00 7.81 -6.93
C LEU A 23 -9.52 8.97 -7.80
N LEU A 24 -9.78 8.96 -9.09
CA LEU A 24 -9.47 10.08 -9.99
C LEU A 24 -10.31 11.30 -9.65
N VAL A 25 -11.58 11.13 -9.27
CA VAL A 25 -12.43 12.24 -8.78
C VAL A 25 -11.83 12.84 -7.50
N LEU A 26 -11.39 12.02 -6.56
CA LEU A 26 -10.73 12.49 -5.34
C LEU A 26 -9.40 13.19 -5.64
N GLN A 27 -8.61 12.64 -6.55
CA GLN A 27 -7.34 13.21 -6.99
C GLN A 27 -7.54 14.60 -7.61
N ASP A 28 -8.51 14.75 -8.51
CA ASP A 28 -8.84 16.02 -9.16
C ASP A 28 -9.32 17.06 -8.14
N ALA A 29 -10.12 16.65 -7.16
CA ALA A 29 -10.60 17.54 -6.09
C ALA A 29 -9.43 18.05 -5.21
N VAL A 30 -8.42 17.25 -4.96
CA VAL A 30 -7.19 17.68 -4.27
C VAL A 30 -6.40 18.65 -5.14
N LEU A 31 -6.17 18.32 -6.41
CA LEU A 31 -5.40 19.17 -7.34
C LEU A 31 -6.04 20.54 -7.54
N ALA A 32 -7.36 20.62 -7.49
CA ALA A 32 -8.08 21.90 -7.56
C ALA A 32 -7.81 22.81 -6.33
N GLN A 33 -7.45 22.24 -5.19
CA GLN A 33 -7.21 22.97 -3.95
C GLN A 33 -5.72 23.24 -3.67
N TYR A 34 -4.83 22.39 -4.20
CA TYR A 34 -3.38 22.40 -3.91
C TYR A 34 -2.58 22.45 -5.21
N SER A 35 -2.27 23.66 -5.66
CA SER A 35 -1.63 23.90 -6.96
C SER A 35 -0.17 23.42 -7.04
N ASP A 36 0.47 23.15 -5.91
CA ASP A 36 1.83 22.61 -5.81
C ASP A 36 1.87 21.07 -5.91
N GLN A 37 0.72 20.41 -5.87
CA GLN A 37 0.62 18.97 -5.96
C GLN A 37 0.57 18.49 -7.42
N GLN A 38 1.11 17.31 -7.66
CA GLN A 38 1.06 16.60 -8.92
C GLN A 38 0.32 15.25 -8.75
N PRO A 39 -0.41 14.77 -9.75
CA PRO A 39 -1.11 13.49 -9.63
C PRO A 39 -0.13 12.33 -9.52
N ASN A 40 -0.42 11.39 -8.63
CA ASN A 40 0.30 10.12 -8.57
C ASN A 40 -0.23 9.22 -9.70
N PRO A 41 0.65 8.77 -10.63
CA PRO A 41 0.21 8.00 -11.79
C PRO A 41 -0.13 6.53 -11.45
N LYS A 42 0.26 6.05 -10.27
CA LYS A 42 0.04 4.66 -9.84
C LYS A 42 -0.71 4.63 -8.51
N LEU A 43 -2.02 4.44 -8.61
CA LEU A 43 -2.88 4.30 -7.45
C LEU A 43 -2.82 2.85 -6.93
N HIS A 44 -2.26 2.66 -5.75
CA HIS A 44 -2.13 1.34 -5.13
C HIS A 44 -2.07 1.44 -3.61
N ILE A 45 -2.30 0.31 -2.96
CA ILE A 45 -2.11 0.14 -1.52
C ILE A 45 -0.92 -0.78 -1.31
N THR A 46 0.09 -0.31 -0.60
CA THR A 46 1.20 -1.16 -0.15
C THR A 46 0.78 -1.93 1.09
N LEU A 47 0.77 -3.25 0.98
CA LEU A 47 0.44 -4.15 2.10
C LEU A 47 1.68 -4.48 2.94
N LEU A 48 2.85 -4.58 2.30
CA LEU A 48 4.13 -4.83 2.95
C LEU A 48 5.26 -4.22 2.12
N HIS A 49 6.12 -3.43 2.76
CA HIS A 49 7.29 -2.81 2.12
C HIS A 49 8.40 -3.83 1.84
N GLN A 50 9.21 -3.54 0.83
CA GLN A 50 10.23 -4.44 0.28
C GLN A 50 11.33 -4.88 1.27
N SER A 51 11.57 -4.10 2.31
CA SER A 51 12.63 -4.41 3.28
C SER A 51 12.32 -5.64 4.14
N PHE A 52 11.04 -5.93 4.39
CA PHE A 52 10.62 -6.98 5.31
C PHE A 52 10.67 -8.38 4.72
N PRO A 53 10.22 -8.66 3.50
CA PRO A 53 10.34 -10.00 2.92
C PRO A 53 11.77 -10.52 2.85
N LYS A 54 12.75 -9.63 2.70
CA LYS A 54 14.17 -10.00 2.64
C LYS A 54 14.74 -10.51 3.97
N LYS A 55 14.06 -10.24 5.09
CA LYS A 55 14.53 -10.55 6.45
C LYS A 55 13.98 -11.87 7.00
N VAL A 56 13.10 -12.53 6.28
CA VAL A 56 12.49 -13.80 6.66
C VAL A 56 12.79 -14.88 5.64
N THR A 57 12.61 -16.14 6.07
CA THR A 57 12.72 -17.32 5.20
C THR A 57 11.39 -18.07 5.20
N ASN A 58 11.08 -18.77 4.10
CA ASN A 58 9.93 -19.64 4.04
C ASN A 58 10.23 -21.03 4.63
N ALA A 59 9.22 -21.90 4.66
CA ALA A 59 9.32 -23.26 5.18
C ALA A 59 10.42 -24.12 4.49
N ASP A 60 10.74 -23.81 3.24
CA ASP A 60 11.79 -24.50 2.46
C ASP A 60 13.18 -23.84 2.61
N GLY A 61 13.34 -22.86 3.48
CA GLY A 61 14.59 -22.14 3.71
C GLY A 61 14.93 -21.09 2.64
N LEU A 62 13.99 -20.77 1.75
CA LEU A 62 14.18 -19.74 0.74
C LEU A 62 13.91 -18.35 1.34
N ARG A 63 14.76 -17.37 1.03
CA ARG A 63 14.55 -15.98 1.45
C ARG A 63 13.19 -15.47 0.96
N GLY A 64 12.46 -14.76 1.82
CA GLY A 64 11.06 -14.42 1.60
C GLY A 64 10.77 -13.65 0.32
N ASP A 65 11.64 -12.70 -0.08
CA ASP A 65 11.47 -11.99 -1.34
C ASP A 65 11.60 -12.90 -2.57
N LYS A 66 12.48 -13.91 -2.50
CA LYS A 66 12.63 -14.93 -3.55
C LYS A 66 11.43 -15.88 -3.57
N ALA A 67 10.92 -16.25 -2.39
CA ALA A 67 9.73 -17.09 -2.28
C ALA A 67 8.49 -16.39 -2.87
N LEU A 68 8.30 -15.11 -2.59
CA LEU A 68 7.24 -14.29 -3.18
C LEU A 68 7.39 -14.15 -4.70
N LYS A 69 8.60 -13.90 -5.18
CA LYS A 69 8.88 -13.82 -6.62
C LYS A 69 8.51 -15.13 -7.33
N ALA A 70 8.85 -16.27 -6.75
CA ALA A 70 8.49 -17.58 -7.27
C ALA A 70 6.99 -17.83 -7.26
N LEU A 71 6.29 -17.45 -6.17
CA LEU A 71 4.83 -17.54 -6.06
C LEU A 71 4.14 -16.82 -7.22
N PHE A 72 4.49 -15.57 -7.45
CA PHE A 72 3.90 -14.74 -8.51
C PHE A 72 4.26 -15.25 -9.91
N LYS A 73 5.51 -15.64 -10.13
CA LYS A 73 5.97 -16.20 -11.40
C LYS A 73 5.22 -17.48 -11.79
N ASN A 74 4.91 -18.32 -10.80
CA ASN A 74 4.24 -19.61 -11.01
C ASN A 74 2.71 -19.51 -10.99
N GLY A 75 2.15 -18.31 -10.82
CA GLY A 75 0.70 -18.07 -10.77
C GLY A 75 0.03 -18.53 -9.47
N GLY A 76 0.79 -18.87 -8.44
CA GLY A 76 0.26 -19.34 -7.15
C GLY A 76 -0.55 -18.29 -6.37
N HIS A 77 -0.46 -17.02 -6.75
CA HIS A 77 -1.25 -15.92 -6.19
C HIS A 77 -2.65 -15.79 -6.80
N MET A 78 -2.91 -16.40 -7.96
CA MET A 78 -4.13 -16.13 -8.76
C MET A 78 -5.41 -16.61 -8.10
N GLY A 79 -5.34 -17.59 -7.20
CA GLY A 79 -6.49 -18.08 -6.45
C GLY A 79 -6.78 -17.35 -5.15
N ILE A 80 -5.97 -16.34 -4.77
CA ILE A 80 -6.14 -15.59 -3.53
C ILE A 80 -7.23 -14.53 -3.75
N PRO A 81 -8.35 -14.57 -2.99
CA PRO A 81 -9.41 -13.58 -3.14
C PRO A 81 -8.94 -12.21 -2.65
N THR A 82 -9.31 -11.17 -3.39
CA THR A 82 -9.05 -9.78 -3.02
C THR A 82 -10.29 -9.15 -2.39
N PRO A 83 -10.14 -8.39 -1.29
CA PRO A 83 -11.28 -7.81 -0.59
C PRO A 83 -11.84 -6.59 -1.32
N ASN A 84 -13.09 -6.27 -1.03
CA ASN A 84 -13.61 -4.93 -1.22
C ASN A 84 -13.08 -4.03 -0.10
N LEU A 85 -12.49 -2.91 -0.47
CA LEU A 85 -11.95 -1.95 0.49
C LEU A 85 -12.85 -0.72 0.60
N GLN A 86 -12.94 -0.20 1.83
CA GLN A 86 -13.73 0.99 2.13
C GLN A 86 -12.81 2.21 2.15
N LEU A 87 -13.12 3.18 1.30
CA LEU A 87 -12.43 4.47 1.28
C LEU A 87 -12.94 5.34 2.43
N GLY A 88 -12.02 5.88 3.19
CA GLY A 88 -12.29 6.81 4.26
C GLY A 88 -11.95 8.25 3.87
N ASP A 89 -11.47 9.02 4.85
CA ASP A 89 -11.13 10.43 4.64
C ASP A 89 -9.95 10.62 3.70
N VAL A 90 -9.98 11.70 2.95
CA VAL A 90 -8.82 12.22 2.22
C VAL A 90 -8.03 13.14 3.15
N LYS A 91 -6.74 12.94 3.21
CA LYS A 91 -5.84 13.70 4.10
C LYS A 91 -4.63 14.24 3.35
N MET A 92 -4.06 15.31 3.88
CA MET A 92 -2.76 15.84 3.48
C MET A 92 -1.75 15.59 4.59
N GLY A 93 -0.68 14.88 4.26
CA GLY A 93 0.38 14.52 5.18
C GLY A 93 1.71 15.16 4.82
N PHE A 94 2.59 15.26 5.82
CA PHE A 94 3.93 15.82 5.71
C PHE A 94 4.96 14.83 6.27
N ASP A 95 6.07 14.69 5.55
CA ASP A 95 7.30 14.09 6.07
C ASP A 95 8.36 15.18 6.10
N LEU A 96 8.57 15.74 7.29
CA LEU A 96 9.50 16.86 7.47
C LEU A 96 10.98 16.45 7.26
N ILE A 97 11.32 15.18 7.48
CA ILE A 97 12.69 14.70 7.33
C ILE A 97 13.06 14.60 5.85
N LYS A 98 12.12 14.14 5.02
CA LYS A 98 12.32 13.95 3.59
C LYS A 98 11.76 15.09 2.75
N ASP A 99 11.24 16.13 3.38
CA ASP A 99 10.55 17.26 2.74
C ASP A 99 9.49 16.79 1.72
N ARG A 100 8.66 15.84 2.17
CA ARG A 100 7.59 15.27 1.36
C ARG A 100 6.24 15.77 1.84
N ARG A 101 5.37 16.04 0.88
CA ARG A 101 3.98 16.37 1.13
C ARG A 101 3.12 15.61 0.13
N SER A 102 2.17 14.85 0.61
CA SER A 102 1.28 14.08 -0.26
C SER A 102 -0.12 13.98 0.30
N SER A 103 -1.10 13.99 -0.59
CA SER A 103 -2.46 13.61 -0.23
C SER A 103 -2.66 12.12 -0.39
N TYR A 104 -3.54 11.59 0.43
CA TYR A 104 -3.90 10.18 0.41
C TYR A 104 -5.32 9.98 0.89
N VAL A 105 -5.95 8.89 0.45
CA VAL A 105 -7.22 8.41 1.00
C VAL A 105 -6.96 7.24 1.94
N VAL A 106 -7.56 7.28 3.12
CA VAL A 106 -7.46 6.23 4.14
C VAL A 106 -8.28 5.02 3.73
N ILE A 107 -7.77 3.82 4.02
CA ILE A 107 -8.55 2.57 3.91
C ILE A 107 -9.09 2.25 5.30
N GLU A 108 -10.41 2.25 5.46
CA GLU A 108 -11.06 2.06 6.76
C GLU A 108 -11.02 0.62 7.26
N ASN A 109 -11.19 -0.36 6.36
CA ASN A 109 -11.18 -1.77 6.74
C ASN A 109 -9.76 -2.37 6.67
N SER A 110 -8.85 -1.85 7.47
CA SER A 110 -7.43 -2.27 7.52
C SER A 110 -7.23 -3.76 7.81
N VAL A 111 -8.14 -4.40 8.54
CA VAL A 111 -8.10 -5.84 8.81
C VAL A 111 -8.13 -6.64 7.51
N ALA A 112 -8.94 -6.24 6.53
CA ALA A 112 -8.98 -6.90 5.22
C ALA A 112 -7.64 -6.81 4.47
N CYS A 113 -6.91 -5.71 4.62
CA CYS A 113 -5.56 -5.55 4.07
C CYS A 113 -4.57 -6.51 4.74
N LEU A 114 -4.64 -6.65 6.06
CA LEU A 114 -3.77 -7.56 6.81
C LEU A 114 -4.06 -9.02 6.47
N GLU A 115 -5.32 -9.40 6.38
CA GLU A 115 -5.74 -10.76 5.99
C GLU A 115 -5.23 -11.12 4.59
N LEU A 116 -5.31 -10.19 3.64
CA LEU A 116 -4.79 -10.40 2.30
C LEU A 116 -3.26 -10.52 2.30
N ARG A 117 -2.55 -9.66 3.03
CA ARG A 117 -1.10 -9.76 3.22
C ARG A 117 -0.72 -11.14 3.72
N ASP A 118 -1.39 -11.60 4.77
CA ASP A 118 -1.09 -12.87 5.42
C ASP A 118 -1.40 -14.06 4.50
N ALA A 119 -2.48 -14.01 3.74
CA ALA A 119 -2.81 -15.04 2.75
C ALA A 119 -1.72 -15.16 1.67
N ILE A 120 -1.17 -14.03 1.21
CA ILE A 120 -0.08 -14.02 0.23
C ILE A 120 1.21 -14.60 0.83
N LEU A 121 1.56 -14.20 2.06
CA LEU A 121 2.73 -14.73 2.76
C LEU A 121 2.62 -16.26 2.95
N GLN A 122 1.47 -16.75 3.42
CA GLN A 122 1.21 -18.17 3.61
C GLN A 122 1.29 -18.95 2.30
N ALA A 123 0.76 -18.40 1.20
CA ALA A 123 0.87 -19.03 -0.11
C ALA A 123 2.33 -19.16 -0.59
N ALA A 124 3.22 -18.28 -0.14
CA ALA A 124 4.66 -18.36 -0.39
C ALA A 124 5.41 -19.24 0.63
N GLY A 125 4.70 -19.86 1.58
CA GLY A 125 5.28 -20.67 2.65
C GLY A 125 5.94 -19.85 3.76
N ILE A 126 5.63 -18.55 3.86
CA ILE A 126 6.14 -17.65 4.89
C ILE A 126 5.11 -17.57 6.03
N ASP A 127 5.56 -17.80 7.27
CA ASP A 127 4.71 -17.60 8.43
C ASP A 127 4.51 -16.08 8.66
N PRO A 128 3.28 -15.56 8.64
CA PRO A 128 3.02 -14.15 8.94
C PRO A 128 3.57 -13.70 10.31
N ALA A 129 3.63 -14.59 11.29
CA ALA A 129 4.19 -14.28 12.60
C ALA A 129 5.69 -13.93 12.54
N ASP A 130 6.45 -14.54 11.64
CA ASP A 130 7.87 -14.21 11.44
C ASP A 130 8.02 -12.79 10.87
N VAL A 131 7.11 -12.36 10.00
CA VAL A 131 7.08 -10.99 9.48
C VAL A 131 6.68 -10.02 10.58
N ASP A 132 5.61 -10.30 11.33
CA ASP A 132 5.14 -9.43 12.42
C ASP A 132 6.21 -9.21 13.50
N ALA A 133 7.04 -10.22 13.76
CA ALA A 133 8.12 -10.14 14.74
C ALA A 133 9.23 -9.15 14.36
N ILE A 134 9.40 -8.85 13.09
CA ILE A 134 10.46 -7.95 12.57
C ILE A 134 9.96 -6.58 12.10
N LEU A 135 8.65 -6.34 12.13
CA LEU A 135 8.09 -5.04 11.75
C LEU A 135 8.56 -3.94 12.70
N THR A 136 8.90 -2.79 12.13
CA THR A 136 9.09 -1.56 12.91
C THR A 136 7.77 -1.09 13.50
N GLU A 137 7.82 -0.22 14.50
CA GLU A 137 6.60 0.36 15.10
C GLU A 137 5.79 1.13 14.06
N GLU A 138 6.42 1.91 13.21
CA GLU A 138 5.75 2.64 12.11
C GLU A 138 5.03 1.68 11.15
N GLU A 139 5.65 0.57 10.79
CA GLU A 139 5.04 -0.40 9.88
C GLU A 139 3.90 -1.17 10.56
N ARG A 140 4.04 -1.48 11.84
CA ARG A 140 3.02 -2.20 12.63
C ARG A 140 1.76 -1.37 12.85
N THR A 141 1.92 -0.07 13.09
CA THR A 141 0.83 0.85 13.42
C THR A 141 0.35 1.70 12.24
N ARG A 142 0.93 1.49 11.06
CA ARG A 142 0.61 2.32 9.91
C ARG A 142 -0.84 2.20 9.48
N VAL A 143 -1.34 3.29 8.91
CA VAL A 143 -2.64 3.34 8.25
C VAL A 143 -2.47 2.90 6.79
N PHE A 144 -3.27 1.94 6.34
CA PHE A 144 -3.34 1.60 4.92
C PHE A 144 -4.01 2.75 4.16
N HIS A 145 -3.42 3.10 3.03
CA HIS A 145 -3.84 4.27 2.26
C HIS A 145 -3.48 4.14 0.78
N ILE A 146 -4.12 4.96 -0.03
CA ILE A 146 -3.74 5.18 -1.44
C ILE A 146 -3.23 6.61 -1.57
N SER A 147 -1.99 6.78 -2.00
CA SER A 147 -1.43 8.09 -2.29
C SER A 147 -2.04 8.66 -3.56
N LEU A 148 -2.72 9.79 -3.45
CA LEU A 148 -3.42 10.46 -4.57
C LEU A 148 -2.48 11.43 -5.30
N THR A 149 -1.80 12.30 -4.54
CA THR A 149 -0.91 13.34 -5.09
C THR A 149 0.36 13.46 -4.27
N ASN A 150 1.39 14.05 -4.85
CA ASN A 150 2.60 14.48 -4.16
C ASN A 150 3.26 15.64 -4.91
N LEU A 151 4.39 16.14 -4.42
CA LEU A 151 5.08 17.29 -5.02
C LEU A 151 5.76 16.99 -6.35
N GLU A 152 6.04 15.72 -6.66
CA GLU A 152 6.87 15.33 -7.81
C GLU A 152 6.10 14.55 -8.89
N GLY A 153 4.89 14.09 -8.62
CA GLY A 153 4.09 13.31 -9.56
C GLY A 153 4.62 11.89 -9.80
N ASN A 154 5.28 11.29 -8.81
CA ASN A 154 5.74 9.90 -8.88
C ASN A 154 5.50 9.16 -7.56
N GLY A 155 5.35 7.83 -7.62
CA GLY A 155 5.02 7.01 -6.44
C GLY A 155 6.09 7.01 -5.34
N GLY A 156 7.36 7.25 -5.70
CA GLY A 156 8.47 7.28 -4.74
C GLY A 156 8.53 8.57 -3.91
N ALA A 157 7.81 9.61 -4.30
CA ALA A 157 7.77 10.91 -3.63
C ALA A 157 6.62 11.05 -2.62
N SER A 158 5.76 10.03 -2.49
CA SER A 158 4.69 10.02 -1.50
C SER A 158 5.20 9.69 -0.10
N ILE A 159 4.47 10.16 0.92
CA ILE A 159 4.75 9.77 2.30
C ILE A 159 4.46 8.27 2.48
N ALA A 160 5.30 7.58 3.25
CA ALA A 160 5.14 6.15 3.51
C ALA A 160 4.21 5.87 4.69
N TYR A 161 4.24 6.74 5.69
CA TYR A 161 3.53 6.54 6.96
C TYR A 161 2.67 7.76 7.31
N PRO A 162 1.34 7.69 7.05
CA PRO A 162 0.39 8.69 7.54
C PRO A 162 0.49 8.89 9.05
N GLN A 163 0.31 10.14 9.50
CA GLN A 163 0.40 10.55 10.89
C GLN A 163 -0.96 10.98 11.44
N ALA A 164 -1.15 10.84 12.76
CA ALA A 164 -2.40 11.26 13.41
C ALA A 164 -2.70 12.75 13.27
N GLY A 165 -1.65 13.59 13.12
CA GLY A 165 -1.78 15.03 12.94
C GLY A 165 -2.01 15.49 11.49
N ASP A 166 -2.13 14.56 10.54
CA ASP A 166 -2.38 14.90 9.14
C ASP A 166 -3.76 15.53 8.97
N THR A 167 -3.86 16.53 8.09
CA THR A 167 -5.05 17.37 7.95
C THR A 167 -6.05 16.76 6.99
N ASN A 168 -7.33 16.76 7.36
CA ASN A 168 -8.40 16.36 6.44
C ASN A 168 -8.51 17.35 5.27
N VAL A 169 -8.68 16.82 4.07
CA VAL A 169 -8.98 17.58 2.87
C VAL A 169 -10.47 17.52 2.63
N VAL A 170 -11.11 18.69 2.57
CA VAL A 170 -12.54 18.77 2.28
C VAL A 170 -12.75 18.57 0.78
N ILE A 171 -13.43 17.48 0.43
CA ILE A 171 -13.82 17.19 -0.96
C ILE A 171 -15.10 17.96 -1.29
N ARG A 172 -15.04 18.80 -2.30
CA ARG A 172 -16.15 19.66 -2.74
C ARG A 172 -16.68 19.21 -4.10
#